data_a47963fb583f3226e0a3d9d3bca8ae8c
#
_entry.id   a47963fb583f3226e0a3d9d3bca8ae8c
#
_cell.length_a   1.000
_cell.length_b   1.000
_cell.length_c   1.000
_cell.angle_alpha   90.00
_cell.angle_beta   90.00
_cell.angle_gamma   90.00
#
_symmetry.space_group_name_H-M   'P 1'
#
loop_
_entity.id
_entity.type
_entity.pdbx_description
1 polymer ?
#
loop_
_entity_poly.entity_id
_entity_poly.type
_entity_poly.pdbx_seq_one_letter_code
_entity_poly.pdbx_strand_id
1 'polypeptide(L)'
;MKLFNIHVITCNSVRDFQSKFKKRMILHTILESVKIVFLVAITAFFVLEYIAPLTQKSLRTDYPAGMEEFLSVTRSSDSSVKEVLHLANMIRFITENQLSEANMLRYAGLISHASHKNGVNPLEITAIIMAESNFREDCINKETGDYGLGQINWEHWGKDFGLMPHQLLDPSINIFLTCHVYKFFGKDFGKYHRGNGIQSKAYLVNVKSILSTLNAFVERNKENIP
;
A
#
# COMPACT_ATOMS: atom_id res chain seq x y z
N MET A 1 47.11 -78.87 -21.56
CA MET A 1 47.43 -77.99 -20.43
C MET A 1 47.51 -76.53 -20.96
N LYS A 2 46.46 -75.73 -20.79
CA LYS A 2 46.45 -74.31 -21.23
C LYS A 2 46.96 -73.49 -20.05
N LEU A 3 48.11 -72.83 -20.19
CA LEU A 3 48.68 -71.87 -19.23
C LEU A 3 47.83 -70.61 -19.22
N PHE A 4 47.25 -70.28 -18.09
CA PHE A 4 46.60 -69.03 -17.83
C PHE A 4 47.67 -67.89 -17.74
N ASN A 5 47.68 -67.01 -18.73
CA ASN A 5 48.47 -65.78 -18.66
C ASN A 5 47.83 -64.83 -17.63
N ILE A 6 48.38 -64.80 -16.43
CA ILE A 6 48.01 -63.81 -15.44
C ILE A 6 48.70 -62.50 -15.84
N HIS A 7 47.95 -61.58 -16.38
CA HIS A 7 48.41 -60.19 -16.58
C HIS A 7 48.64 -59.52 -15.24
N VAL A 8 49.92 -59.38 -14.87
CA VAL A 8 50.31 -58.64 -13.68
C VAL A 8 50.00 -57.15 -13.97
N ILE A 9 48.94 -56.63 -13.40
CA ILE A 9 48.62 -55.20 -13.44
C ILE A 9 49.69 -54.47 -12.61
N THR A 10 50.60 -53.79 -13.27
CA THR A 10 51.65 -53.04 -12.60
C THR A 10 51.07 -51.86 -11.79
N CYS A 11 51.67 -51.58 -10.64
CA CYS A 11 51.22 -50.49 -9.73
C CYS A 11 51.12 -49.12 -10.43
N ASN A 12 51.89 -48.92 -11.50
CA ASN A 12 51.82 -47.70 -12.34
C ASN A 12 50.52 -47.62 -13.18
N SER A 13 50.00 -48.73 -13.69
CA SER A 13 48.75 -48.75 -14.46
C SER A 13 47.54 -48.45 -13.58
N VAL A 14 47.56 -48.86 -12.31
CA VAL A 14 46.51 -48.55 -11.32
C VAL A 14 46.53 -47.07 -10.96
N ARG A 15 47.70 -46.47 -10.76
CA ARG A 15 47.82 -45.03 -10.49
C ARG A 15 47.37 -44.17 -11.67
N ASP A 16 47.70 -44.55 -12.90
CA ASP A 16 47.26 -43.83 -14.10
C ASP A 16 45.73 -43.92 -14.26
N PHE A 17 45.16 -45.11 -14.03
CA PHE A 17 43.70 -45.27 -14.03
C PHE A 17 43.01 -44.42 -12.98
N GLN A 18 43.50 -44.42 -11.73
CA GLN A 18 42.95 -43.60 -10.64
C GLN A 18 43.07 -42.09 -10.94
N SER A 19 44.20 -41.68 -11.53
CA SER A 19 44.39 -40.27 -11.93
C SER A 19 43.38 -39.85 -13.01
N LYS A 20 43.19 -40.68 -14.05
CA LYS A 20 42.22 -40.42 -15.12
C LYS A 20 40.80 -40.42 -14.60
N PHE A 21 40.45 -41.33 -13.70
CA PHE A 21 39.13 -41.42 -13.09
C PHE A 21 38.84 -40.17 -12.24
N LYS A 22 39.78 -39.75 -11.39
CA LYS A 22 39.69 -38.55 -10.56
C LYS A 22 39.52 -37.27 -11.44
N LYS A 23 40.28 -37.13 -12.52
CA LYS A 23 40.15 -36.04 -13.46
C LYS A 23 38.74 -36.00 -14.14
N ARG A 24 38.20 -37.17 -14.53
CA ARG A 24 36.85 -37.27 -15.10
C ARG A 24 35.77 -36.88 -14.09
N MET A 25 35.90 -37.34 -12.83
CA MET A 25 34.95 -36.96 -11.78
C MET A 25 34.98 -35.44 -11.53
N ILE A 26 36.18 -34.85 -11.39
CA ILE A 26 36.33 -33.40 -11.21
C ILE A 26 35.70 -32.62 -12.39
N LEU A 27 36.01 -33.05 -13.62
CA LEU A 27 35.45 -32.42 -14.81
C LEU A 27 33.93 -32.52 -14.84
N HIS A 28 33.35 -33.66 -14.48
CA HIS A 28 31.91 -33.85 -14.41
C HIS A 28 31.28 -32.93 -13.36
N THR A 29 31.87 -32.85 -12.16
CA THR A 29 31.41 -31.98 -11.09
C THR A 29 31.45 -30.49 -11.50
N ILE A 30 32.52 -30.06 -12.17
CA ILE A 30 32.65 -28.71 -12.71
C ILE A 30 31.54 -28.44 -13.75
N LEU A 31 31.31 -29.40 -14.67
CA LEU A 31 30.32 -29.25 -15.72
C LEU A 31 28.89 -29.14 -15.15
N GLU A 32 28.55 -29.92 -14.13
CA GLU A 32 27.26 -29.84 -13.44
C GLU A 32 27.12 -28.52 -12.68
N SER A 33 28.19 -28.04 -12.03
CA SER A 33 28.17 -26.74 -11.37
C SER A 33 27.95 -25.59 -12.38
N VAL A 34 28.59 -25.63 -13.54
CA VAL A 34 28.39 -24.63 -14.61
C VAL A 34 26.96 -24.64 -15.10
N LYS A 35 26.34 -25.83 -15.29
CA LYS A 35 24.92 -25.93 -15.70
C LYS A 35 24.01 -25.28 -14.68
N ILE A 36 24.23 -25.49 -13.39
CA ILE A 36 23.42 -24.90 -12.30
C ILE A 36 23.56 -23.38 -12.32
N VAL A 37 24.78 -22.84 -12.43
CA VAL A 37 25.02 -21.40 -12.51
C VAL A 37 24.31 -20.80 -13.73
N PHE A 38 24.39 -21.48 -14.87
CA PHE A 38 23.73 -21.01 -16.10
C PHE A 38 22.21 -21.04 -15.98
N LEU A 39 21.64 -22.06 -15.34
CA LEU A 39 20.18 -22.15 -15.08
C LEU A 39 19.75 -21.01 -14.15
N VAL A 40 20.49 -20.73 -13.07
CA VAL A 40 20.21 -19.62 -12.16
C VAL A 40 20.29 -18.28 -12.88
N ALA A 41 21.29 -18.08 -13.74
CA ALA A 41 21.43 -16.86 -14.53
C ALA A 41 20.26 -16.66 -15.50
N ILE A 42 19.81 -17.71 -16.19
CA ILE A 42 18.66 -17.66 -17.10
C ILE A 42 17.37 -17.36 -16.31
N THR A 43 17.14 -18.00 -15.17
CA THR A 43 15.96 -17.73 -14.36
C THR A 43 15.96 -16.31 -13.79
N ALA A 44 17.10 -15.81 -13.33
CA ALA A 44 17.25 -14.43 -12.86
C ALA A 44 17.00 -13.43 -14.01
N PHE A 45 17.53 -13.68 -15.20
CA PHE A 45 17.27 -12.86 -16.38
C PHE A 45 15.78 -12.84 -16.74
N PHE A 46 15.11 -14.01 -16.72
CA PHE A 46 13.68 -14.10 -17.00
C PHE A 46 12.82 -13.34 -15.97
N VAL A 47 13.19 -13.43 -14.69
CA VAL A 47 12.51 -12.67 -13.62
C VAL A 47 12.70 -11.17 -13.82
N LEU A 48 13.92 -10.71 -14.12
CA LEU A 48 14.19 -9.28 -14.30
C LEU A 48 13.54 -8.70 -15.56
N GLU A 49 13.60 -9.43 -16.68
CA GLU A 49 13.12 -8.91 -17.97
C GLU A 49 11.61 -9.07 -18.17
N TYR A 50 11.00 -10.13 -17.64
CA TYR A 50 9.62 -10.46 -17.93
C TYR A 50 8.68 -10.36 -16.71
N ILE A 51 9.12 -10.78 -15.54
CA ILE A 51 8.25 -10.80 -14.34
C ILE A 51 8.29 -9.47 -13.60
N ALA A 52 9.48 -8.88 -13.40
CA ALA A 52 9.61 -7.60 -12.70
C ALA A 52 8.85 -6.45 -13.39
N PRO A 53 8.89 -6.31 -14.74
CA PRO A 53 8.07 -5.31 -15.42
C PRO A 53 6.56 -5.56 -15.31
N LEU A 54 6.11 -6.84 -15.29
CA LEU A 54 4.69 -7.17 -15.12
C LEU A 54 4.20 -6.83 -13.72
N THR A 55 5.00 -7.10 -12.68
CA THR A 55 4.66 -6.73 -11.31
C THR A 55 4.70 -5.21 -11.12
N GLN A 56 5.66 -4.53 -11.75
CA GLN A 56 5.75 -3.07 -11.72
C GLN A 56 4.59 -2.40 -12.48
N LYS A 57 4.14 -2.99 -13.59
CA LYS A 57 2.99 -2.51 -14.36
C LYS A 57 1.66 -2.78 -13.66
N SER A 58 1.54 -3.90 -12.93
CA SER A 58 0.34 -4.20 -12.14
C SER A 58 0.24 -3.35 -10.86
N LEU A 59 1.38 -2.85 -10.35
CA LEU A 59 1.45 -1.92 -9.23
C LEU A 59 1.41 -0.44 -9.68
N ARG A 60 1.60 -0.18 -10.96
CA ARG A 60 1.43 1.14 -11.55
C ARG A 60 -0.04 1.27 -11.92
N THR A 61 -0.86 1.65 -10.95
CA THR A 61 -2.17 2.19 -11.23
C THR A 61 -1.96 3.48 -12.04
N ASP A 62 -2.52 3.57 -13.23
CA ASP A 62 -2.56 4.81 -13.99
C ASP A 62 -3.50 5.76 -13.22
N TYR A 63 -2.92 6.62 -12.40
CA TYR A 63 -3.66 7.60 -11.63
C TYR A 63 -4.03 8.81 -12.50
N PRO A 64 -5.21 9.39 -12.31
CA PRO A 64 -5.61 10.61 -13.01
C PRO A 64 -4.62 11.75 -12.78
N ALA A 65 -4.56 12.67 -13.74
CA ALA A 65 -3.74 13.88 -13.62
C ALA A 65 -4.02 14.63 -12.29
N GLY A 66 -2.99 14.97 -11.55
CA GLY A 66 -3.06 15.54 -10.20
C GLY A 66 -3.02 14.52 -9.05
N MET A 67 -3.41 13.28 -9.27
CA MET A 67 -3.29 12.22 -8.27
C MET A 67 -1.83 11.72 -8.19
N GLU A 68 -1.13 11.64 -9.32
CA GLU A 68 0.31 11.30 -9.32
C GLU A 68 1.14 12.33 -8.57
N GLU A 69 0.83 13.62 -8.75
CA GLU A 69 1.48 14.68 -8.00
C GLU A 69 1.21 14.51 -6.49
N PHE A 70 -0.03 14.27 -6.10
CA PHE A 70 -0.40 14.01 -4.70
C PHE A 70 0.37 12.80 -4.15
N LEU A 71 0.40 11.67 -4.87
CA LEU A 71 1.08 10.46 -4.42
C LEU A 71 2.61 10.61 -4.38
N SER A 72 3.19 11.42 -5.27
CA SER A 72 4.63 11.72 -5.23
C SER A 72 5.00 12.55 -4.01
N VAL A 73 4.15 13.51 -3.64
CA VAL A 73 4.37 14.42 -2.50
C VAL A 73 4.07 13.72 -1.17
N THR A 74 3.11 12.76 -1.11
CA THR A 74 2.90 11.95 0.10
C THR A 74 4.12 11.12 0.49
N ARG A 75 5.02 10.84 -0.46
CA ARG A 75 6.31 10.19 -0.18
C ARG A 75 7.37 11.14 0.38
N SER A 76 7.23 12.44 0.15
CA SER A 76 8.19 13.48 0.58
C SER A 76 7.76 14.26 1.82
N SER A 77 6.61 13.95 2.42
CA SER A 77 5.95 14.55 3.60
C SER A 77 6.42 15.97 3.97
N ASP A 78 5.76 16.99 3.43
CA ASP A 78 5.87 18.39 3.89
C ASP A 78 5.09 18.67 5.18
N SER A 79 4.30 17.69 5.66
CA SER A 79 3.56 17.82 6.91
C SER A 79 4.50 17.68 8.10
N SER A 80 4.41 18.59 9.06
CA SER A 80 5.24 18.49 10.26
C SER A 80 4.98 17.14 10.95
N VAL A 81 6.04 16.44 11.32
CA VAL A 81 5.95 15.14 12.03
C VAL A 81 5.06 15.27 13.26
N LYS A 82 5.10 16.42 13.94
CA LYS A 82 4.26 16.71 15.11
C LYS A 82 2.76 16.67 14.76
N GLU A 83 2.35 17.29 13.67
CA GLU A 83 0.94 17.30 13.24
C GLU A 83 0.46 15.88 12.94
N VAL A 84 1.27 15.10 12.19
CA VAL A 84 0.92 13.71 11.87
C VAL A 84 0.81 12.85 13.12
N LEU A 85 1.75 12.96 14.07
CA LEU A 85 1.70 12.22 15.33
C LEU A 85 0.49 12.63 16.18
N HIS A 86 0.16 13.92 16.21
CA HIS A 86 -1.01 14.40 16.92
C HIS A 86 -2.30 13.87 16.31
N LEU A 87 -2.42 13.90 14.98
CA LEU A 87 -3.56 13.37 14.26
C LEU A 87 -3.68 11.83 14.43
N ALA A 88 -2.55 11.10 14.43
CA ALA A 88 -2.54 9.68 14.69
C ALA A 88 -3.05 9.34 16.11
N ASN A 89 -2.67 10.13 17.11
CA ASN A 89 -3.19 9.98 18.47
C ASN A 89 -4.70 10.27 18.57
N MET A 90 -5.20 11.25 17.82
CA MET A 90 -6.64 11.51 17.73
C MET A 90 -7.38 10.35 17.06
N ILE A 91 -6.86 9.82 15.97
CA ILE A 91 -7.42 8.63 15.30
C ILE A 91 -7.44 7.45 16.27
N ARG A 92 -6.33 7.20 16.99
CA ARG A 92 -6.26 6.16 18.04
C ARG A 92 -7.38 6.32 19.08
N PHE A 93 -7.57 7.55 19.53
CA PHE A 93 -8.56 7.86 20.55
C PHE A 93 -10.00 7.59 20.08
N ILE A 94 -10.38 8.07 18.88
CA ILE A 94 -11.76 7.92 18.39
C ILE A 94 -12.06 6.52 17.86
N THR A 95 -11.05 5.74 17.48
CA THR A 95 -11.20 4.33 17.05
C THR A 95 -11.00 3.33 18.17
N GLU A 96 -10.83 3.80 19.41
CA GLU A 96 -10.66 2.95 20.61
C GLU A 96 -9.53 1.91 20.45
N ASN A 97 -8.42 2.29 19.82
CA ASN A 97 -7.25 1.43 19.51
C ASN A 97 -7.57 0.23 18.59
N GLN A 98 -8.62 0.28 17.79
CA GLN A 98 -8.98 -0.81 16.87
C GLN A 98 -8.06 -0.89 15.63
N LEU A 99 -7.28 0.16 15.35
CA LEU A 99 -6.34 0.20 14.24
C LEU A 99 -4.91 -0.13 14.69
N SER A 100 -4.14 -0.72 13.79
CA SER A 100 -2.69 -0.87 14.00
C SER A 100 -2.00 0.51 14.01
N GLU A 101 -0.87 0.62 14.74
CA GLU A 101 -0.08 1.87 14.75
C GLU A 101 0.37 2.30 13.34
N ALA A 102 0.74 1.34 12.52
CA ALA A 102 1.13 1.59 11.13
C ALA A 102 -0.01 2.23 10.32
N ASN A 103 -1.23 1.74 10.46
CA ASN A 103 -2.40 2.30 9.77
C ASN A 103 -2.79 3.66 10.35
N MET A 104 -2.71 3.85 11.67
CA MET A 104 -2.97 5.16 12.28
C MET A 104 -2.03 6.23 11.75
N LEU A 105 -0.72 5.95 11.71
CA LEU A 105 0.30 6.87 11.17
C LEU A 105 0.11 7.10 9.66
N ARG A 106 -0.18 6.03 8.90
CA ARG A 106 -0.44 6.11 7.46
C ARG A 106 -1.63 7.02 7.16
N TYR A 107 -2.76 6.80 7.83
CA TYR A 107 -3.96 7.60 7.60
C TYR A 107 -3.77 9.04 8.08
N ALA A 108 -3.13 9.26 9.20
CA ALA A 108 -2.82 10.59 9.70
C ALA A 108 -1.97 11.39 8.70
N GLY A 109 -0.92 10.78 8.16
CA GLY A 109 -0.07 11.41 7.14
C GLY A 109 -0.83 11.75 5.86
N LEU A 110 -1.66 10.81 5.38
CA LEU A 110 -2.49 11.01 4.19
C LEU A 110 -3.54 12.10 4.40
N ILE A 111 -4.24 12.10 5.55
CA ILE A 111 -5.26 13.10 5.88
C ILE A 111 -4.62 14.48 6.01
N SER A 112 -3.53 14.62 6.77
CA SER A 112 -2.82 15.89 6.90
C SER A 112 -2.44 16.44 5.52
N HIS A 113 -1.74 15.65 4.71
CA HIS A 113 -1.27 16.10 3.40
C HIS A 113 -2.42 16.45 2.45
N ALA A 114 -3.43 15.57 2.32
CA ALA A 114 -4.57 15.80 1.43
C ALA A 114 -5.39 17.02 1.86
N SER A 115 -5.54 17.23 3.17
CA SER A 115 -6.25 18.38 3.73
C SER A 115 -5.55 19.69 3.39
N HIS A 116 -4.23 19.76 3.57
CA HIS A 116 -3.45 20.95 3.20
C HIS A 116 -3.54 21.24 1.70
N LYS A 117 -3.38 20.24 0.84
CA LYS A 117 -3.50 20.39 -0.62
C LYS A 117 -4.87 20.93 -1.05
N ASN A 118 -5.93 20.47 -0.41
CA ASN A 118 -7.29 20.90 -0.74
C ASN A 118 -7.76 22.14 0.03
N GLY A 119 -7.01 22.60 1.04
CA GLY A 119 -7.40 23.73 1.88
C GLY A 119 -8.63 23.41 2.76
N VAL A 120 -8.73 22.17 3.27
CA VAL A 120 -9.77 21.71 4.20
C VAL A 120 -9.16 21.41 5.57
N ASN A 121 -9.99 21.37 6.60
CA ASN A 121 -9.50 21.07 7.96
C ASN A 121 -9.28 19.55 8.14
N PRO A 122 -8.08 19.10 8.57
CA PRO A 122 -7.80 17.68 8.82
C PRO A 122 -8.77 17.03 9.82
N LEU A 123 -9.23 17.76 10.83
CA LEU A 123 -10.19 17.24 11.82
C LEU A 123 -11.55 16.96 11.21
N GLU A 124 -11.99 17.81 10.28
CA GLU A 124 -13.26 17.60 9.56
C GLU A 124 -13.19 16.36 8.68
N ILE A 125 -12.07 16.15 7.98
CA ILE A 125 -11.84 14.94 7.17
C ILE A 125 -11.77 13.69 8.05
N THR A 126 -11.09 13.77 9.19
CA THR A 126 -11.04 12.68 10.19
C THR A 126 -12.44 12.33 10.68
N ALA A 127 -13.29 13.33 10.96
CA ALA A 127 -14.66 13.13 11.39
C ALA A 127 -15.54 12.49 10.29
N ILE A 128 -15.36 12.90 9.03
CA ILE A 128 -16.04 12.29 7.88
C ILE A 128 -15.65 10.80 7.79
N ILE A 129 -14.37 10.46 7.74
CA ILE A 129 -13.89 9.09 7.59
C ILE A 129 -14.39 8.20 8.75
N MET A 130 -14.38 8.72 9.96
CA MET A 130 -14.94 8.01 11.12
C MET A 130 -16.44 7.75 10.97
N ALA A 131 -17.20 8.74 10.49
CA ALA A 131 -18.64 8.63 10.30
C ALA A 131 -19.03 7.68 9.16
N GLU A 132 -18.24 7.65 8.07
CA GLU A 132 -18.54 6.89 6.85
C GLU A 132 -18.13 5.42 6.93
N SER A 133 -16.96 5.12 7.47
CA SER A 133 -16.38 3.78 7.43
C SER A 133 -15.83 3.26 8.75
N ASN A 134 -15.74 4.10 9.78
CA ASN A 134 -14.97 3.79 10.99
C ASN A 134 -13.51 3.40 10.66
N PHE A 135 -12.89 4.12 9.73
CA PHE A 135 -11.54 3.85 9.22
C PHE A 135 -11.34 2.47 8.59
N ARG A 136 -12.37 1.83 8.06
CA ARG A 136 -12.26 0.57 7.31
C ARG A 136 -12.03 0.86 5.83
N GLU A 137 -10.82 0.62 5.35
CA GLU A 137 -10.43 0.88 3.97
C GLU A 137 -11.10 -0.06 2.95
N ASP A 138 -11.53 -1.24 3.39
CA ASP A 138 -12.22 -2.26 2.60
C ASP A 138 -13.76 -2.10 2.58
N CYS A 139 -14.28 -1.03 3.16
CA CYS A 139 -15.72 -0.80 3.26
C CYS A 139 -16.32 -0.55 1.87
N ILE A 140 -17.32 -1.35 1.50
CA ILE A 140 -18.06 -1.24 0.23
C ILE A 140 -19.56 -1.28 0.50
N ASN A 141 -20.25 -0.22 0.09
CA ASN A 141 -21.71 -0.22 0.00
C ASN A 141 -22.11 -0.56 -1.44
N LYS A 142 -22.50 -1.82 -1.67
CA LYS A 142 -22.85 -2.31 -3.01
C LYS A 142 -24.18 -1.72 -3.53
N GLU A 143 -25.06 -1.27 -2.67
CA GLU A 143 -26.38 -0.71 -3.04
C GLU A 143 -26.20 0.69 -3.65
N THR A 144 -25.34 1.50 -3.08
CA THR A 144 -25.09 2.87 -3.50
C THR A 144 -23.87 3.03 -4.40
N GLY A 145 -22.94 2.04 -4.39
CA GLY A 145 -21.68 2.11 -5.12
C GLY A 145 -20.65 3.02 -4.44
N ASP A 146 -20.65 3.05 -3.11
CA ASP A 146 -19.71 3.83 -2.31
C ASP A 146 -18.57 2.94 -1.78
N TYR A 147 -17.34 3.46 -1.80
CA TYR A 147 -16.13 2.69 -1.55
C TYR A 147 -15.17 3.37 -0.57
N GLY A 148 -14.56 2.55 0.28
CA GLY A 148 -13.39 2.89 1.10
C GLY A 148 -13.66 3.84 2.24
N LEU A 149 -12.62 4.49 2.74
CA LEU A 149 -12.58 5.28 3.97
C LEU A 149 -13.64 6.40 4.02
N GLY A 150 -13.76 7.19 2.97
CA GLY A 150 -14.71 8.29 2.86
C GLY A 150 -16.00 7.91 2.15
N GLN A 151 -16.25 6.63 1.85
CA GLN A 151 -17.42 6.16 1.10
C GLN A 151 -17.66 6.97 -0.19
N ILE A 152 -16.61 7.02 -1.01
CA ILE A 152 -16.65 7.76 -2.27
C ILE A 152 -17.50 7.01 -3.31
N ASN A 153 -18.52 7.68 -3.83
CA ASN A 153 -19.37 7.12 -4.87
C ASN A 153 -18.64 7.02 -6.21
N TRP A 154 -18.54 5.80 -6.74
CA TRP A 154 -17.79 5.56 -7.98
C TRP A 154 -18.50 6.18 -9.20
N GLU A 155 -19.83 6.08 -9.30
CA GLU A 155 -20.58 6.60 -10.44
C GLU A 155 -20.46 8.12 -10.58
N HIS A 156 -20.42 8.83 -9.43
CA HIS A 156 -20.41 10.30 -9.41
C HIS A 156 -19.00 10.89 -9.40
N TRP A 157 -18.03 10.18 -8.79
CA TRP A 157 -16.68 10.72 -8.59
C TRP A 157 -15.60 9.86 -9.20
N GLY A 158 -15.66 8.53 -9.02
CA GLY A 158 -14.64 7.64 -9.54
C GLY A 158 -14.50 7.72 -11.05
N LYS A 159 -15.62 7.76 -11.76
CA LYS A 159 -15.63 7.89 -13.22
C LYS A 159 -15.06 9.20 -13.72
N ASP A 160 -15.36 10.32 -13.07
CA ASP A 160 -14.88 11.65 -13.46
C ASP A 160 -13.36 11.74 -13.35
N PHE A 161 -12.76 10.98 -12.42
CA PHE A 161 -11.32 10.84 -12.26
C PHE A 161 -10.72 9.69 -13.06
N GLY A 162 -11.50 8.99 -13.89
CA GLY A 162 -11.03 7.86 -14.70
C GLY A 162 -10.63 6.62 -13.88
N LEU A 163 -11.15 6.48 -12.66
CA LEU A 163 -10.81 5.41 -11.73
C LEU A 163 -11.68 4.18 -11.95
N MET A 164 -11.12 3.00 -11.70
CA MET A 164 -11.87 1.77 -11.53
C MET A 164 -12.38 1.65 -10.09
N PRO A 165 -13.53 0.96 -9.83
CA PRO A 165 -14.10 0.85 -8.49
C PRO A 165 -13.13 0.38 -7.41
N HIS A 166 -12.30 -0.63 -7.70
CA HIS A 166 -11.34 -1.18 -6.75
C HIS A 166 -10.23 -0.20 -6.34
N GLN A 167 -9.92 0.79 -7.18
CA GLN A 167 -8.92 1.82 -6.87
C GLN A 167 -9.40 2.78 -5.78
N LEU A 168 -10.71 2.90 -5.59
CA LEU A 168 -11.30 3.67 -4.49
C LEU A 168 -11.08 3.01 -3.11
N LEU A 169 -10.59 1.78 -3.05
CA LEU A 169 -10.18 1.12 -1.81
C LEU A 169 -8.74 1.47 -1.41
N ASP A 170 -7.96 2.11 -2.29
CA ASP A 170 -6.64 2.65 -1.93
C ASP A 170 -6.81 3.87 -1.00
N PRO A 171 -6.27 3.85 0.23
CA PRO A 171 -6.41 4.95 1.17
C PRO A 171 -5.91 6.30 0.64
N SER A 172 -4.87 6.31 -0.18
CA SER A 172 -4.30 7.56 -0.70
C SER A 172 -5.26 8.22 -1.69
N ILE A 173 -5.86 7.42 -2.57
CA ILE A 173 -6.87 7.87 -3.53
C ILE A 173 -8.14 8.31 -2.80
N ASN A 174 -8.61 7.47 -1.90
CA ASN A 174 -9.87 7.68 -1.20
C ASN A 174 -9.84 8.95 -0.33
N ILE A 175 -8.79 9.11 0.48
CA ILE A 175 -8.64 10.31 1.33
C ILE A 175 -8.47 11.58 0.49
N PHE A 176 -7.74 11.51 -0.63
CA PHE A 176 -7.64 12.65 -1.55
C PHE A 176 -9.02 13.04 -2.09
N LEU A 177 -9.80 12.08 -2.57
CA LEU A 177 -11.15 12.33 -3.08
C LEU A 177 -12.11 12.78 -1.97
N THR A 178 -11.98 12.26 -0.75
CA THR A 178 -12.75 12.74 0.40
C THR A 178 -12.55 14.25 0.60
N CYS A 179 -11.30 14.70 0.60
CA CYS A 179 -10.98 16.13 0.71
C CYS A 179 -11.49 16.93 -0.48
N HIS A 180 -11.34 16.41 -1.70
CA HIS A 180 -11.80 17.06 -2.93
C HIS A 180 -13.31 17.22 -2.96
N VAL A 181 -14.07 16.17 -2.68
CA VAL A 181 -15.55 16.17 -2.66
C VAL A 181 -16.07 17.09 -1.57
N TYR A 182 -15.47 17.04 -0.38
CA TYR A 182 -15.86 17.92 0.73
C TYR A 182 -15.63 19.41 0.37
N LYS A 183 -14.49 19.72 -0.24
CA LYS A 183 -14.23 21.08 -0.77
C LYS A 183 -15.21 21.48 -1.85
N PHE A 184 -15.50 20.58 -2.81
CA PHE A 184 -16.42 20.82 -3.91
C PHE A 184 -17.81 21.23 -3.41
N PHE A 185 -18.29 20.62 -2.35
CA PHE A 185 -19.56 20.96 -1.70
C PHE A 185 -19.46 22.13 -0.71
N GLY A 186 -18.40 22.93 -0.78
CA GLY A 186 -18.24 24.12 0.06
C GLY A 186 -18.00 23.81 1.52
N LYS A 187 -17.42 22.64 1.85
CA LYS A 187 -17.15 22.17 3.22
C LYS A 187 -18.41 21.95 4.04
N ASP A 188 -19.46 21.48 3.40
CA ASP A 188 -20.75 21.16 4.03
C ASP A 188 -20.90 19.65 4.20
N PHE A 189 -20.98 19.18 5.44
CA PHE A 189 -21.12 17.76 5.79
C PHE A 189 -22.38 17.13 5.21
N GLY A 190 -23.50 17.87 5.19
CA GLY A 190 -24.75 17.34 4.67
C GLY A 190 -24.71 17.14 3.17
N LYS A 191 -24.12 18.08 2.45
CA LYS A 191 -23.91 17.98 1.00
C LYS A 191 -22.86 16.91 0.66
N TYR A 192 -21.82 16.74 1.48
CA TYR A 192 -20.89 15.63 1.30
C TYR A 192 -21.62 14.29 1.28
N HIS A 193 -22.51 14.07 2.23
CA HIS A 193 -23.20 12.79 2.40
C HIS A 193 -24.34 12.57 1.38
N ARG A 194 -25.06 13.62 0.93
CA ARG A 194 -26.28 13.50 0.10
C ARG A 194 -26.30 14.39 -1.13
N GLY A 195 -25.20 15.04 -1.46
CA GLY A 195 -25.17 16.04 -2.53
C GLY A 195 -26.21 17.14 -2.26
N ASN A 196 -27.00 17.45 -3.29
CA ASN A 196 -28.10 18.42 -3.19
C ASN A 196 -29.44 17.82 -2.73
N GLY A 197 -29.44 16.56 -2.30
CA GLY A 197 -30.63 15.86 -1.79
C GLY A 197 -30.99 16.24 -0.35
N ILE A 198 -32.01 15.54 0.17
CA ILE A 198 -32.46 15.73 1.56
C ILE A 198 -31.37 15.24 2.52
N GLN A 199 -30.89 16.16 3.36
CA GLN A 199 -29.82 15.88 4.30
C GLN A 199 -30.29 14.98 5.45
N SER A 200 -29.44 14.02 5.82
CA SER A 200 -29.69 13.14 6.96
C SER A 200 -29.34 13.87 8.27
N LYS A 201 -30.36 14.16 9.11
CA LYS A 201 -30.15 14.74 10.44
C LYS A 201 -29.28 13.84 11.32
N ALA A 202 -29.48 12.52 11.24
CA ALA A 202 -28.71 11.54 12.02
C ALA A 202 -27.21 11.59 11.65
N TYR A 203 -26.90 11.65 10.34
CA TYR A 203 -25.53 11.80 9.88
C TYR A 203 -24.90 13.11 10.40
N LEU A 204 -25.60 14.23 10.25
CA LEU A 204 -25.10 15.53 10.72
C LEU A 204 -24.83 15.55 12.22
N VAL A 205 -25.70 14.95 13.02
CA VAL A 205 -25.49 14.83 14.48
C VAL A 205 -24.25 13.99 14.75
N ASN A 206 -24.10 12.84 14.09
CA ASN A 206 -22.97 11.92 14.27
C ASN A 206 -21.64 12.60 13.91
N VAL A 207 -21.48 13.14 12.71
CA VAL A 207 -20.20 13.74 12.27
C VAL A 207 -19.83 14.96 13.12
N LYS A 208 -20.80 15.79 13.54
CA LYS A 208 -20.55 16.93 14.42
C LYS A 208 -20.17 16.49 15.82
N SER A 209 -20.76 15.42 16.36
CA SER A 209 -20.37 14.84 17.64
C SER A 209 -18.92 14.35 17.61
N ILE A 210 -18.52 13.62 16.55
CA ILE A 210 -17.15 13.18 16.38
C ILE A 210 -16.19 14.39 16.31
N LEU A 211 -16.52 15.40 15.52
CA LEU A 211 -15.70 16.61 15.41
C LEU A 211 -15.57 17.36 16.74
N SER A 212 -16.66 17.45 17.52
CA SER A 212 -16.64 18.03 18.87
C SER A 212 -15.70 17.26 19.81
N THR A 213 -15.71 15.92 19.72
CA THR A 213 -14.83 15.03 20.49
C THR A 213 -13.35 15.27 20.13
N LEU A 214 -13.05 15.38 18.82
CA LEU A 214 -11.70 15.70 18.33
C LEU A 214 -11.21 17.06 18.80
N ASN A 215 -12.05 18.10 18.72
CA ASN A 215 -11.72 19.43 19.21
C ASN A 215 -11.47 19.44 20.73
N ALA A 216 -12.28 18.73 21.50
CA ALA A 216 -12.09 18.59 22.94
C ALA A 216 -10.77 17.85 23.28
N PHE A 217 -10.36 16.90 22.45
CA PHE A 217 -9.07 16.20 22.57
C PHE A 217 -7.90 17.19 22.33
N VAL A 218 -8.00 18.02 21.29
CA VAL A 218 -6.99 19.07 21.01
C VAL A 218 -6.86 20.03 22.19
N GLU A 219 -7.97 20.56 22.71
CA GLU A 219 -7.94 21.50 23.83
C GLU A 219 -7.29 20.91 25.09
N ARG A 220 -7.62 19.65 25.43
CA ARG A 220 -7.03 18.97 26.59
C ARG A 220 -5.55 18.68 26.48
N ASN A 221 -5.04 18.54 25.26
CA ASN A 221 -3.63 18.19 25.02
C ASN A 221 -2.76 19.39 24.57
N LYS A 222 -3.32 20.61 24.52
CA LYS A 222 -2.56 21.81 24.14
C LYS A 222 -1.35 22.05 25.05
N GLU A 223 -1.44 21.74 26.34
CA GLU A 223 -0.36 21.94 27.31
C GLU A 223 0.73 20.86 27.21
N ASN A 224 0.46 19.74 26.55
CA ASN A 224 1.38 18.62 26.40
C ASN A 224 2.06 18.55 25.01
N ILE A 225 1.86 19.57 24.17
CA ILE A 225 2.54 19.68 22.87
C ILE A 225 3.83 20.47 23.08
N PRO A 226 5.03 19.81 23.03
CA PRO A 226 6.30 20.48 23.20
C PRO A 226 6.63 21.41 22.02
#